data_2b299d511b25095709439bcfa6bcb345
#
_entry.id   2b299d511b25095709439bcfa6bcb345
#
_cell.length_a   1.000
_cell.length_b   1.000
_cell.length_c   1.000
_cell.angle_alpha   90.00
_cell.angle_beta   90.00
_cell.angle_gamma   90.00
#
_symmetry.space_group_name_H-M   'P 1'
#
loop_
_entity.id
_entity.type
_entity.pdbx_description
1 polymer ?
#
loop_
_entity_poly.entity_id
_entity_poly.type
_entity_poly.pdbx_seq_one_letter_code
_entity_poly.pdbx_strand_id
1 'polypeptide(L)'
;MKLKKFKNIRYIFLFILIVFIILKFFNTPYNFYSILNWNYEKRMEQNYGFCKNESWGFYNYVAKNFNLEGQNLRIINDEGNVTLENLFNFKKELNNSVQTNFLIILNYKSENNQDIFQSKYKFIRNYKIKYRFNNCYLMELND
;
A
#
# COMPACT_ATOMS: atom_id res chain seq x y z
N MET A 1 41.13 -38.28 -24.43
CA MET A 1 40.63 -37.87 -23.10
C MET A 1 40.24 -36.40 -22.97
N LYS A 2 40.57 -35.51 -23.89
CA LYS A 2 40.25 -34.05 -23.85
C LYS A 2 38.80 -33.66 -24.19
N LEU A 3 38.11 -34.39 -25.06
CA LEU A 3 36.77 -34.04 -25.53
C LEU A 3 35.64 -34.22 -24.53
N LYS A 4 35.73 -35.13 -23.57
CA LYS A 4 34.73 -35.31 -22.50
C LYS A 4 34.71 -34.13 -21.50
N LYS A 5 35.83 -33.48 -21.28
CA LYS A 5 35.96 -32.34 -20.35
C LYS A 5 35.26 -31.08 -20.90
N PHE A 6 35.29 -30.86 -22.19
CA PHE A 6 34.62 -29.73 -22.86
C PHE A 6 33.10 -29.86 -22.88
N LYS A 7 32.58 -31.08 -22.98
CA LYS A 7 31.14 -31.33 -22.97
C LYS A 7 30.54 -30.98 -21.61
N ASN A 8 31.21 -31.32 -20.50
CA ASN A 8 30.77 -31.00 -19.17
C ASN A 8 30.77 -29.48 -18.88
N ILE A 9 31.73 -28.71 -19.39
CA ILE A 9 31.81 -27.27 -19.25
C ILE A 9 30.60 -26.58 -19.91
N ARG A 10 30.17 -27.06 -21.08
CA ARG A 10 28.96 -26.50 -21.75
C ARG A 10 27.69 -26.71 -20.91
N TYR A 11 27.52 -27.88 -20.32
CA TYR A 11 26.36 -28.15 -19.48
C TYR A 11 26.38 -27.30 -18.19
N ILE A 12 27.55 -27.11 -17.59
CA ILE A 12 27.70 -26.22 -16.42
C ILE A 12 27.34 -24.79 -16.78
N PHE A 13 27.82 -24.29 -17.92
CA PHE A 13 27.50 -22.94 -18.39
C PHE A 13 26.01 -22.78 -18.66
N LEU A 14 25.38 -23.74 -19.31
CA LEU A 14 23.95 -23.74 -19.59
C LEU A 14 23.11 -23.78 -18.31
N PHE A 15 23.52 -24.57 -17.33
CA PHE A 15 22.88 -24.61 -16.02
C PHE A 15 22.97 -23.27 -15.30
N ILE A 16 24.14 -22.62 -15.26
CA ILE A 16 24.34 -21.30 -14.68
C ILE A 16 23.45 -20.26 -15.37
N LEU A 17 23.36 -20.30 -16.68
CA LEU A 17 22.53 -19.39 -17.46
C LEU A 17 21.04 -19.56 -17.15
N ILE A 18 20.55 -20.79 -17.02
CA ILE A 18 19.17 -21.08 -16.63
C ILE A 18 18.90 -20.56 -15.21
N VAL A 19 19.79 -20.83 -14.26
CA VAL A 19 19.66 -20.32 -12.88
C VAL A 19 19.61 -18.78 -12.87
N PHE A 20 20.45 -18.13 -13.65
CA PHE A 20 20.47 -16.66 -13.73
C PHE A 20 19.16 -16.12 -14.32
N ILE A 21 18.58 -16.76 -15.34
CA ILE A 21 17.28 -16.39 -15.91
C ILE A 21 16.17 -16.54 -14.86
N ILE A 22 16.16 -17.65 -14.13
CA ILE A 22 15.18 -17.90 -13.08
C ILE A 22 15.28 -16.82 -11.98
N LEU A 23 16.49 -16.56 -11.49
CA LEU A 23 16.72 -15.54 -10.47
C LEU A 23 16.26 -14.14 -10.91
N LYS A 24 16.49 -13.80 -12.20
CA LYS A 24 16.05 -12.54 -12.77
C LYS A 24 14.52 -12.49 -12.90
N PHE A 25 13.90 -13.57 -13.36
CA PHE A 25 12.45 -13.66 -13.52
C PHE A 25 11.70 -13.43 -12.19
N PHE A 26 12.20 -13.99 -11.09
CA PHE A 26 11.62 -13.82 -9.78
C PHE A 26 12.10 -12.55 -9.04
N ASN A 27 12.85 -11.65 -9.69
CA ASN A 27 13.46 -10.48 -9.06
C ASN A 27 14.23 -10.80 -7.75
N THR A 28 14.75 -12.02 -7.65
CA THR A 28 15.39 -12.53 -6.42
C THR A 28 16.52 -11.63 -5.90
N PRO A 29 17.43 -11.10 -6.73
CA PRO A 29 18.48 -10.21 -6.25
C PRO A 29 17.94 -8.94 -5.62
N TYR A 30 16.89 -8.34 -6.22
CA TYR A 30 16.25 -7.14 -5.70
C TYR A 30 15.53 -7.42 -4.37
N ASN A 31 14.75 -8.50 -4.31
CA ASN A 31 14.05 -8.90 -3.10
C ASN A 31 15.03 -9.19 -1.96
N PHE A 32 16.12 -9.90 -2.25
CA PHE A 32 17.17 -10.18 -1.27
C PHE A 32 17.84 -8.90 -0.77
N TYR A 33 18.21 -7.99 -1.67
CA TYR A 33 18.74 -6.67 -1.32
C TYR A 33 17.78 -5.88 -0.43
N SER A 34 16.48 -5.87 -0.76
CA SER A 34 15.47 -5.16 0.01
C SER A 34 15.28 -5.74 1.41
N ILE A 35 15.37 -7.07 1.56
CA ILE A 35 15.28 -7.74 2.87
C ILE A 35 16.44 -7.34 3.77
N LEU A 36 17.66 -7.26 3.21
CA LEU A 36 18.87 -6.95 3.98
C LEU A 36 18.99 -5.46 4.35
N ASN A 37 18.55 -4.56 3.47
CA ASN A 37 18.86 -3.14 3.58
C ASN A 37 17.65 -2.27 3.97
N TRP A 38 16.43 -2.79 3.85
CA TRP A 38 15.24 -2.01 4.15
C TRP A 38 14.55 -2.53 5.42
N ASN A 39 14.12 -1.59 6.26
CA ASN A 39 13.27 -1.92 7.39
C ASN A 39 11.88 -2.38 6.90
N TYR A 40 11.11 -2.97 7.80
CA TYR A 40 9.77 -3.48 7.51
C TYR A 40 8.87 -2.43 6.85
N GLU A 41 8.85 -1.22 7.38
CA GLU A 41 8.00 -0.13 6.91
C GLU A 41 8.30 0.26 5.47
N LYS A 42 9.59 0.42 5.13
CA LYS A 42 10.02 0.75 3.76
C LYS A 42 9.67 -0.34 2.76
N ARG A 43 9.76 -1.61 3.16
CA ARG A 43 9.34 -2.73 2.32
C ARG A 43 7.82 -2.73 2.10
N MET A 44 7.03 -2.46 3.15
CA MET A 44 5.57 -2.37 3.06
C MET A 44 5.15 -1.21 2.15
N GLU A 45 5.78 -0.04 2.29
CA GLU A 45 5.52 1.11 1.42
C GLU A 45 5.88 0.82 -0.05
N GLN A 46 7.00 0.14 -0.30
CA GLN A 46 7.42 -0.24 -1.65
C GLN A 46 6.44 -1.22 -2.31
N ASN A 47 5.94 -2.19 -1.56
CA ASN A 47 5.03 -3.22 -2.09
C ASN A 47 3.59 -2.71 -2.22
N TYR A 48 3.11 -1.95 -1.24
CA TYR A 48 1.71 -1.52 -1.15
C TYR A 48 1.49 -0.04 -1.47
N GLY A 49 2.57 0.68 -1.82
CA GLY A 49 2.54 2.07 -2.25
C GLY A 49 2.33 3.09 -1.12
N PHE A 50 2.65 4.35 -1.42
CA PHE A 50 2.36 5.45 -0.50
C PHE A 50 0.91 5.93 -0.66
N CYS A 51 0.51 6.37 -1.86
CA CYS A 51 -0.86 6.76 -2.19
C CYS A 51 -1.25 6.14 -3.55
N LYS A 52 -1.21 4.82 -3.62
CA LYS A 52 -1.60 3.95 -4.75
C LYS A 52 -1.67 2.52 -4.24
N ASN A 53 -2.34 1.64 -4.94
CA ASN A 53 -2.61 0.27 -4.49
C ASN A 53 -3.33 0.28 -3.14
N GLU A 54 -2.80 -0.41 -2.12
CA GLU A 54 -3.35 -0.44 -0.77
C GLU A 54 -3.06 0.83 0.03
N SER A 55 -2.14 1.69 -0.43
CA SER A 55 -1.75 2.96 0.20
C SER A 55 -1.26 2.82 1.65
N TRP A 56 -0.53 1.73 1.94
CA TRP A 56 0.04 1.47 3.26
C TRP A 56 0.95 2.59 3.76
N GLY A 57 1.78 3.16 2.87
CA GLY A 57 2.70 4.24 3.22
C GLY A 57 1.97 5.47 3.73
N PHE A 58 0.89 5.89 3.07
CA PHE A 58 0.08 7.02 3.52
C PHE A 58 -0.57 6.74 4.87
N TYR A 59 -1.21 5.57 5.03
CA TYR A 59 -1.80 5.18 6.29
C TYR A 59 -0.79 5.22 7.45
N ASN A 60 0.37 4.58 7.27
CA ASN A 60 1.41 4.52 8.29
C ASN A 60 1.96 5.91 8.64
N TYR A 61 2.15 6.76 7.61
CA TYR A 61 2.57 8.14 7.80
C TYR A 61 1.57 8.94 8.65
N VAL A 62 0.29 8.92 8.30
CA VAL A 62 -0.72 9.68 9.06
C VAL A 62 -0.97 9.10 10.44
N ALA A 63 -0.95 7.78 10.60
CA ALA A 63 -1.11 7.12 11.89
C ALA A 63 -0.04 7.57 12.89
N LYS A 64 1.23 7.66 12.45
CA LYS A 64 2.35 8.10 13.28
C LYS A 64 2.35 9.60 13.56
N ASN A 65 2.12 10.42 12.54
CA ASN A 65 2.27 11.87 12.67
C ASN A 65 1.07 12.54 13.34
N PHE A 66 -0.11 11.93 13.29
CA PHE A 66 -1.35 12.47 13.87
C PHE A 66 -1.88 11.66 15.05
N ASN A 67 -1.07 10.70 15.55
CA ASN A 67 -1.38 9.90 16.74
C ASN A 67 -2.79 9.27 16.68
N LEU A 68 -3.06 8.54 15.60
CA LEU A 68 -4.37 7.95 15.36
C LEU A 68 -4.62 6.64 16.13
N GLU A 69 -3.64 6.17 16.91
CA GLU A 69 -3.80 4.98 17.74
C GLU A 69 -4.91 5.18 18.78
N GLY A 70 -5.83 4.22 18.84
CA GLY A 70 -6.96 4.27 19.75
C GLY A 70 -8.09 5.21 19.35
N GLN A 71 -7.93 5.99 18.28
CA GLN A 71 -8.97 6.89 17.77
C GLN A 71 -10.05 6.14 17.00
N ASN A 72 -11.22 6.75 16.93
CA ASN A 72 -12.34 6.26 16.12
C ASN A 72 -12.08 6.60 14.66
N LEU A 73 -11.49 5.64 13.91
CA LEU A 73 -11.01 5.81 12.57
C LEU A 73 -11.84 5.00 11.58
N ARG A 74 -12.20 5.61 10.45
CA ARG A 74 -12.77 4.92 9.28
C ARG A 74 -11.81 5.07 8.10
N ILE A 75 -11.60 3.97 7.37
CA ILE A 75 -10.76 3.95 6.16
C ILE A 75 -11.64 3.59 4.97
N ILE A 76 -11.48 4.31 3.87
CA ILE A 76 -12.14 4.05 2.58
C ILE A 76 -11.07 4.01 1.51
N ASN A 77 -11.04 2.97 0.69
CA ASN A 77 -10.14 2.87 -0.46
C ASN A 77 -10.96 2.83 -1.75
N ASP A 78 -10.84 3.85 -2.58
CA ASP A 78 -11.59 3.99 -3.84
C ASP A 78 -11.09 3.06 -4.96
N GLU A 79 -9.91 2.48 -4.84
CA GLU A 79 -9.42 1.49 -5.81
C GLU A 79 -9.98 0.07 -5.59
N GLY A 80 -10.78 -0.12 -4.55
CA GLY A 80 -11.44 -1.39 -4.28
C GLY A 80 -10.50 -2.48 -3.73
N ASN A 81 -9.24 -2.14 -3.48
CA ASN A 81 -8.32 -3.03 -2.78
C ASN A 81 -8.60 -2.98 -1.28
N VAL A 82 -9.24 -4.01 -0.79
CA VAL A 82 -9.99 -4.06 0.46
C VAL A 82 -9.13 -4.35 1.68
N THR A 83 -7.80 -4.54 1.52
CA THR A 83 -6.94 -5.12 2.55
C THR A 83 -6.83 -4.24 3.80
N LEU A 84 -6.59 -2.94 3.65
CA LEU A 84 -6.52 -2.03 4.80
C LEU A 84 -7.90 -1.76 5.40
N GLU A 85 -8.89 -1.55 4.54
CA GLU A 85 -10.27 -1.33 4.96
C GLU A 85 -10.79 -2.51 5.79
N ASN A 86 -10.53 -3.75 5.36
CA ASN A 86 -10.90 -4.94 6.11
C ASN A 86 -10.11 -5.11 7.41
N LEU A 87 -8.80 -4.89 7.40
CA LEU A 87 -7.97 -5.04 8.60
C LEU A 87 -8.41 -4.12 9.75
N PHE A 88 -8.91 -2.93 9.46
CA PHE A 88 -9.33 -1.96 10.46
C PHE A 88 -10.84 -2.00 10.74
N ASN A 89 -11.66 -2.32 9.74
CA ASN A 89 -13.11 -2.42 9.90
C ASN A 89 -13.54 -3.73 10.56
N PHE A 90 -12.75 -4.80 10.48
CA PHE A 90 -13.02 -6.07 11.17
C PHE A 90 -13.02 -5.95 12.70
N LYS A 91 -12.41 -4.94 13.26
CA LYS A 91 -12.43 -4.70 14.71
C LYS A 91 -13.67 -3.95 15.22
N LYS A 92 -14.48 -3.43 14.32
CA LYS A 92 -15.76 -2.79 14.65
C LYS A 92 -16.82 -3.27 13.66
N GLU A 93 -17.76 -4.07 14.15
CA GLU A 93 -19.03 -4.24 13.44
C GLU A 93 -19.55 -2.85 13.12
N LEU A 94 -19.61 -2.55 11.84
CA LEU A 94 -20.06 -1.27 11.30
C LEU A 94 -21.56 -1.11 11.61
N ASN A 95 -21.87 -0.66 12.77
CA ASN A 95 -23.08 0.13 12.94
C ASN A 95 -22.89 1.38 12.09
N ASN A 96 -23.57 1.44 10.95
CA ASN A 96 -23.52 2.53 9.96
C ASN A 96 -23.85 3.93 10.52
N SER A 97 -24.07 4.06 11.81
CA SER A 97 -24.45 5.26 12.54
C SER A 97 -23.35 5.86 13.44
N VAL A 98 -22.20 5.21 13.57
CA VAL A 98 -21.13 5.76 14.46
C VAL A 98 -20.31 6.77 13.68
N GLN A 99 -20.50 8.03 14.03
CA GLN A 99 -19.67 9.14 13.59
C GLN A 99 -18.23 8.91 14.08
N THR A 100 -17.27 8.87 13.14
CA THR A 100 -15.87 8.63 13.45
C THR A 100 -15.12 9.95 13.55
N ASN A 101 -14.16 10.07 14.49
CA ASN A 101 -13.39 11.30 14.67
C ASN A 101 -12.48 11.57 13.46
N PHE A 102 -11.96 10.51 12.86
CA PHE A 102 -11.07 10.60 11.71
C PHE A 102 -11.56 9.72 10.57
N LEU A 103 -11.36 10.24 9.35
CA LEU A 103 -11.66 9.56 8.11
C LEU A 103 -10.40 9.58 7.23
N ILE A 104 -9.93 8.42 6.80
CA ILE A 104 -8.87 8.29 5.81
C ILE A 104 -9.51 7.85 4.50
N ILE A 105 -9.29 8.63 3.43
CA ILE A 105 -9.68 8.28 2.07
C ILE A 105 -8.43 8.03 1.27
N LEU A 106 -8.34 6.83 0.71
CA LEU A 106 -7.21 6.35 -0.07
C LEU A 106 -7.60 6.28 -1.54
N ASN A 107 -6.66 6.64 -2.42
CA ASN A 107 -6.80 6.51 -3.88
C ASN A 107 -8.09 7.11 -4.43
N TYR A 108 -8.50 8.24 -3.92
CA TYR A 108 -9.74 8.91 -4.35
C TYR A 108 -9.76 9.14 -5.85
N LYS A 109 -10.76 8.60 -6.52
CA LYS A 109 -11.03 8.81 -7.95
C LYS A 109 -12.06 9.91 -8.11
N SER A 110 -11.61 11.09 -8.51
CA SER A 110 -12.50 12.19 -8.86
C SER A 110 -13.22 11.87 -10.18
N GLU A 111 -14.51 11.80 -10.14
CA GLU A 111 -15.33 11.83 -11.35
C GLU A 111 -15.41 13.30 -11.82
N ASN A 112 -14.84 13.60 -13.00
CA ASN A 112 -14.88 14.94 -13.62
C ASN A 112 -14.12 16.06 -12.90
N ASN A 113 -12.99 15.79 -12.26
CA ASN A 113 -12.21 16.79 -11.48
C ASN A 113 -13.02 17.48 -10.38
N GLN A 114 -14.08 16.87 -9.90
CA GLN A 114 -14.88 17.41 -8.79
C GLN A 114 -14.09 17.40 -7.49
N ASP A 115 -14.29 18.42 -6.67
CA ASP A 115 -13.73 18.48 -5.33
C ASP A 115 -14.24 17.28 -4.50
N ILE A 116 -13.40 16.79 -3.58
CA ILE A 116 -13.74 15.66 -2.70
C ILE A 116 -15.04 15.91 -1.92
N PHE A 117 -15.36 17.17 -1.59
CA PHE A 117 -16.60 17.55 -0.92
C PHE A 117 -17.85 17.44 -1.80
N GLN A 118 -17.69 17.35 -3.12
CA GLN A 118 -18.76 17.10 -4.09
C GLN A 118 -18.86 15.62 -4.46
N SER A 119 -18.09 14.77 -3.77
CA SER A 119 -17.97 13.35 -4.07
C SER A 119 -19.25 12.57 -3.79
N LYS A 120 -19.26 11.31 -4.26
CA LYS A 120 -20.28 10.30 -3.96
C LYS A 120 -20.49 10.06 -2.44
N TYR A 121 -19.55 10.47 -1.62
CA TYR A 121 -19.60 10.30 -0.16
C TYR A 121 -20.21 11.53 0.53
N LYS A 122 -21.53 11.60 0.62
CA LYS A 122 -22.25 12.74 1.22
C LYS A 122 -21.82 13.06 2.66
N PHE A 123 -21.41 12.07 3.43
CA PHE A 123 -20.98 12.24 4.83
C PHE A 123 -19.63 12.98 4.98
N ILE A 124 -18.83 13.08 3.92
CA ILE A 124 -17.55 13.82 3.94
C ILE A 124 -17.75 15.30 4.27
N ARG A 125 -18.91 15.87 3.99
CA ARG A 125 -19.22 17.29 4.27
C ARG A 125 -19.10 17.67 5.75
N ASN A 126 -19.17 16.67 6.64
CA ASN A 126 -19.02 16.87 8.09
C ASN A 126 -17.55 16.85 8.54
N TYR A 127 -16.63 16.73 7.62
CA TYR A 127 -15.20 16.62 7.90
C TYR A 127 -14.43 17.76 7.25
N LYS A 128 -13.34 18.20 7.92
CA LYS A 128 -12.31 19.10 7.36
C LYS A 128 -11.07 18.31 6.97
N ILE A 129 -10.40 18.73 5.90
CA ILE A 129 -9.13 18.14 5.48
C ILE A 129 -8.05 18.54 6.48
N LYS A 130 -7.44 17.57 7.14
CA LYS A 130 -6.30 17.76 8.05
C LYS A 130 -4.96 17.57 7.34
N TYR A 131 -4.89 16.62 6.43
CA TYR A 131 -3.71 16.35 5.61
C TYR A 131 -4.10 15.76 4.26
N ARG A 132 -3.36 16.13 3.21
CA ARG A 132 -3.57 15.63 1.85
C ARG A 132 -2.24 15.32 1.19
N PHE A 133 -2.21 14.20 0.48
CA PHE A 133 -1.12 13.86 -0.43
C PHE A 133 -1.71 13.21 -1.69
N ASN A 134 -1.56 13.86 -2.83
CA ASN A 134 -2.19 13.42 -4.09
C ASN A 134 -3.69 13.13 -3.90
N ASN A 135 -4.09 11.87 -4.11
CA ASN A 135 -5.46 11.37 -4.03
C ASN A 135 -5.79 10.74 -2.66
N CYS A 136 -4.93 10.94 -1.65
CA CYS A 136 -5.15 10.42 -0.31
C CYS A 136 -5.38 11.58 0.67
N TYR A 137 -6.35 11.38 1.56
CA TYR A 137 -6.81 12.43 2.48
C TYR A 137 -6.91 11.85 3.89
N LEU A 138 -6.39 12.59 4.86
CA LEU A 138 -6.78 12.47 6.26
C LEU A 138 -7.75 13.60 6.56
N MET A 139 -8.90 13.26 7.06
CA MET A 139 -9.97 14.20 7.42
C MET A 139 -10.34 14.01 8.87
N GLU A 140 -10.67 15.11 9.53
CA GLU A 140 -11.10 15.19 10.92
C GLU A 140 -12.53 15.71 10.96
N LEU A 141 -13.35 15.15 11.86
CA LEU A 141 -14.72 15.60 12.05
C LEU A 141 -14.74 17.09 12.40
N ASN A 142 -15.67 17.84 11.81
CA ASN A 142 -15.93 19.21 12.25
C ASN A 142 -16.61 19.16 13.62
N ASP A 143 -16.05 19.89 14.58
CA ASP A 143 -16.67 20.13 15.88
C ASP A 143 -17.93 21.01 15.75
#